data_d968bf5e287aea1f1fb3f2359345f3d6
#
_entry.id   d968bf5e287aea1f1fb3f2359345f3d6
#
_cell.length_a   1.000
_cell.length_b   1.000
_cell.length_c   1.000
_cell.angle_alpha   90.00
_cell.angle_beta   90.00
_cell.angle_gamma   90.00
#
_symmetry.space_group_name_H-M   'P 1'
#
loop_
_entity.id
_entity.type
_entity.pdbx_description
1 polymer ?
#
loop_
_entity_poly.entity_id
_entity_poly.type
_entity_poly.pdbx_seq_one_letter_code
_entity_poly.pdbx_strand_id
1 'polypeptide(L)'
;MDRLLQHSFELDRQKGSVASILIPQEEWLFGFYDQFGYQTAFYLDTAVMHREDVPVSDGIRRMTAADIPAMRELYEAAPGVRLLRSDTDWKRQLELFDRLGAGVYGLEADGSLKSYAFVWQDGAEQLWAQECCGANTHMLAQGILRDCACQRIRMTSSKPVHKLGCIRYHDDTRVKPGYFNLLFN
;
A
#
# COMPACT_ATOMS: atom_id res chain seq x y z
N MET A 1 29.76 1.68 0.51
CA MET A 1 28.37 2.16 0.49
C MET A 1 28.28 3.64 0.10
N ASP A 2 29.01 4.53 0.73
CA ASP A 2 28.99 5.99 0.48
C ASP A 2 29.13 6.35 -1.02
N ARG A 3 30.18 5.88 -1.69
CA ARG A 3 30.41 6.14 -3.12
C ARG A 3 29.24 5.70 -4.01
N LEU A 4 28.59 4.58 -3.68
CA LEU A 4 27.44 4.09 -4.44
C LEU A 4 26.23 5.01 -4.28
N LEU A 5 25.95 5.45 -3.06
CA LEU A 5 24.84 6.39 -2.81
C LEU A 5 25.10 7.74 -3.45
N GLN A 6 26.30 8.30 -3.36
CA GLN A 6 26.66 9.55 -4.03
C GLN A 6 26.50 9.44 -5.56
N HIS A 7 26.95 8.36 -6.16
CA HIS A 7 26.76 8.11 -7.59
C HIS A 7 25.27 7.99 -7.96
N SER A 8 24.50 7.28 -7.15
CA SER A 8 23.03 7.21 -7.35
C SER A 8 22.38 8.60 -7.31
N PHE A 9 22.74 9.44 -6.36
CA PHE A 9 22.22 10.80 -6.26
C PHE A 9 22.57 11.68 -7.46
N GLU A 10 23.78 11.50 -8.02
CA GLU A 10 24.18 12.19 -9.25
C GLU A 10 23.35 11.74 -10.44
N LEU A 11 23.12 10.44 -10.60
CA LEU A 11 22.26 9.89 -11.63
C LEU A 11 20.81 10.35 -11.51
N ASP A 12 20.27 10.39 -10.29
CA ASP A 12 18.92 10.86 -10.03
C ASP A 12 18.76 12.32 -10.44
N ARG A 13 19.71 13.19 -10.08
CA ARG A 13 19.70 14.61 -10.52
C ARG A 13 19.79 14.74 -12.04
N GLN A 14 20.65 13.96 -12.69
CA GLN A 14 20.78 13.97 -14.16
C GLN A 14 19.49 13.54 -14.86
N LYS A 15 18.69 12.67 -14.23
CA LYS A 15 17.37 12.25 -14.72
C LYS A 15 16.24 13.23 -14.35
N GLY A 16 16.54 14.31 -13.65
CA GLY A 16 15.54 15.28 -13.20
C GLY A 16 14.71 14.82 -12.03
N SER A 17 15.16 13.80 -11.28
CA SER A 17 14.49 13.37 -10.05
C SER A 17 14.67 14.43 -8.97
N VAL A 18 13.58 14.86 -8.34
CA VAL A 18 13.60 15.87 -7.27
C VAL A 18 13.93 15.27 -5.90
N ALA A 19 13.78 13.96 -5.73
CA ALA A 19 14.08 13.25 -4.50
C ALA A 19 14.33 11.77 -4.74
N SER A 20 15.06 11.14 -3.81
CA SER A 20 15.16 9.69 -3.67
C SER A 20 14.37 9.22 -2.46
N ILE A 21 13.63 8.14 -2.60
CA ILE A 21 12.80 7.53 -1.55
C ILE A 21 13.27 6.10 -1.34
N LEU A 22 13.30 5.66 -0.09
CA LEU A 22 13.57 4.27 0.27
C LEU A 22 12.74 3.84 1.49
N ILE A 23 12.53 2.54 1.60
CA ILE A 23 11.91 1.91 2.76
C ILE A 23 12.99 1.08 3.46
N PRO A 24 13.47 1.53 4.65
CA PRO A 24 14.39 0.73 5.45
C PRO A 24 13.69 -0.56 5.93
N GLN A 25 14.33 -1.69 5.75
CA GLN A 25 13.76 -2.97 6.17
C GLN A 25 13.79 -3.14 7.71
N GLU A 26 14.76 -2.50 8.39
CA GLU A 26 14.95 -2.60 9.82
C GLU A 26 15.07 -1.23 10.47
N GLU A 27 14.66 -1.10 11.73
CA GLU A 27 14.59 0.18 12.45
C GLU A 27 15.96 0.90 12.50
N TRP A 28 17.06 0.19 12.69
CA TRP A 28 18.39 0.80 12.75
C TRP A 28 18.85 1.44 11.43
N LEU A 29 18.29 0.99 10.30
CA LEU A 29 18.62 1.55 8.98
C LEU A 29 18.11 2.99 8.80
N PHE A 30 17.12 3.43 9.56
CA PHE A 30 16.71 4.84 9.55
C PHE A 30 17.86 5.75 9.98
N GLY A 31 18.54 5.42 11.08
CA GLY A 31 19.73 6.15 11.54
C GLY A 31 20.93 6.01 10.59
N PHE A 32 21.07 4.88 9.92
CA PHE A 32 22.10 4.69 8.90
C PHE A 32 21.88 5.62 7.69
N TYR A 33 20.66 5.70 7.17
CA TYR A 33 20.36 6.55 6.00
C TYR A 33 20.31 8.04 6.33
N ASP A 34 20.05 8.42 7.57
CA ASP A 34 20.12 9.82 8.03
C ASP A 34 21.52 10.43 7.78
N GLN A 35 22.59 9.65 7.94
CA GLN A 35 23.98 10.08 7.64
C GLN A 35 24.19 10.49 6.18
N PHE A 36 23.31 10.03 5.27
CA PHE A 36 23.34 10.36 3.86
C PHE A 36 22.31 11.42 3.46
N GLY A 37 21.72 12.10 4.45
CA GLY A 37 20.74 13.18 4.25
C GLY A 37 19.32 12.70 3.98
N TYR A 38 18.99 11.44 4.24
CA TYR A 38 17.61 10.98 4.26
C TYR A 38 16.93 11.37 5.56
N GLN A 39 15.68 11.74 5.48
CA GLN A 39 14.85 12.06 6.64
C GLN A 39 13.63 11.13 6.65
N THR A 40 13.23 10.65 7.83
CA THR A 40 11.99 9.91 7.99
C THR A 40 10.81 10.81 7.61
N ALA A 41 10.04 10.40 6.64
CA ALA A 41 8.97 11.23 6.08
C ALA A 41 7.66 10.46 5.85
N PHE A 42 7.71 9.14 5.75
CA PHE A 42 6.57 8.30 5.47
C PHE A 42 6.26 7.41 6.65
N TYR A 43 4.96 7.27 6.91
CA TYR A 43 4.43 6.54 8.06
C TYR A 43 3.24 5.69 7.64
N LEU A 44 2.97 4.64 8.39
CA LEU A 44 1.77 3.83 8.28
C LEU A 44 1.28 3.41 9.67
N ASP A 45 0.09 2.87 9.71
CA ASP A 45 -0.44 2.11 10.85
C ASP A 45 -0.97 0.77 10.36
N THR A 46 -0.97 -0.22 11.25
CA THR A 46 -1.62 -1.51 11.00
C THR A 46 -2.54 -1.84 12.17
N ALA A 47 -3.77 -2.19 11.86
CA ALA A 47 -4.75 -2.63 12.84
C ALA A 47 -5.18 -4.07 12.53
N VAL A 48 -5.26 -4.92 13.54
CA VAL A 48 -5.81 -6.27 13.40
C VAL A 48 -7.30 -6.22 13.68
N MET A 49 -8.09 -6.72 12.73
CA MET A 49 -9.53 -6.93 12.88
C MET A 49 -9.80 -8.43 12.99
N HIS A 50 -10.71 -8.78 13.87
CA HIS A 50 -11.19 -10.15 14.04
C HIS A 50 -12.50 -10.36 13.29
N ARG A 51 -12.74 -11.59 12.89
CA ARG A 51 -14.01 -11.98 12.30
C ARG A 51 -15.12 -11.80 13.31
N GLU A 52 -16.18 -11.13 12.89
CA GLU A 52 -17.37 -10.86 13.66
C GLU A 52 -18.57 -11.64 13.09
N ASP A 53 -19.52 -11.97 13.92
CA ASP A 53 -20.80 -12.55 13.49
C ASP A 53 -21.80 -11.44 13.13
N VAL A 54 -21.45 -10.69 12.08
CA VAL A 54 -22.25 -9.58 11.56
C VAL A 54 -22.72 -9.87 10.14
N PRO A 55 -23.83 -9.30 9.70
CA PRO A 55 -24.23 -9.37 8.31
C PRO A 55 -23.16 -8.76 7.39
N VAL A 56 -22.76 -9.50 6.37
CA VAL A 56 -21.80 -9.02 5.37
C VAL A 56 -22.57 -8.57 4.14
N SER A 57 -22.12 -7.49 3.53
CA SER A 57 -22.68 -6.97 2.28
C SER A 57 -22.51 -7.98 1.14
N ASP A 58 -23.56 -8.19 0.36
CA ASP A 58 -23.54 -8.99 -0.87
C ASP A 58 -22.66 -8.34 -1.97
N GLY A 59 -22.31 -7.05 -1.80
CA GLY A 59 -21.43 -6.33 -2.73
C GLY A 59 -19.94 -6.62 -2.60
N ILE A 60 -19.53 -7.57 -1.75
CA ILE A 60 -18.11 -7.95 -1.61
C ILE A 60 -17.79 -9.05 -2.61
N ARG A 61 -16.79 -8.81 -3.48
CA ARG A 61 -16.33 -9.75 -4.49
C ARG A 61 -14.85 -9.63 -4.79
N ARG A 62 -14.30 -10.63 -5.46
CA ARG A 62 -12.95 -10.55 -6.02
C ARG A 62 -12.90 -9.58 -7.20
N MET A 63 -11.82 -8.82 -7.25
CA MET A 63 -11.51 -7.91 -8.34
C MET A 63 -10.78 -8.64 -9.46
N THR A 64 -11.01 -8.17 -10.67
CA THR A 64 -10.42 -8.69 -11.91
C THR A 64 -9.76 -7.56 -12.70
N ALA A 65 -9.15 -7.89 -13.82
CA ALA A 65 -8.58 -6.87 -14.70
C ALA A 65 -9.61 -5.86 -15.25
N ALA A 66 -10.89 -6.25 -15.31
CA ALA A 66 -11.96 -5.35 -15.73
C ALA A 66 -12.25 -4.24 -14.71
N ASP A 67 -11.88 -4.45 -13.45
CA ASP A 67 -12.11 -3.51 -12.34
C ASP A 67 -10.98 -2.47 -12.18
N ILE A 68 -9.88 -2.62 -12.92
CA ILE A 68 -8.72 -1.73 -12.83
C ILE A 68 -9.11 -0.24 -12.95
N PRO A 69 -9.98 0.19 -13.87
CA PRO A 69 -10.36 1.60 -13.95
C PRO A 69 -10.96 2.15 -12.65
N ALA A 70 -11.90 1.42 -12.04
CA ALA A 70 -12.54 1.83 -10.79
C ALA A 70 -11.58 1.78 -9.58
N MET A 71 -10.69 0.78 -9.52
CA MET A 71 -9.65 0.70 -8.50
C MET A 71 -8.66 1.85 -8.62
N ARG A 72 -8.26 2.20 -9.83
CA ARG A 72 -7.36 3.33 -10.12
C ARG A 72 -7.97 4.65 -9.67
N GLU A 73 -9.24 4.89 -9.93
CA GLU A 73 -9.94 6.09 -9.48
C GLU A 73 -9.85 6.26 -7.96
N LEU A 74 -10.13 5.21 -7.19
CA LEU A 74 -9.98 5.22 -5.73
C LEU A 74 -8.53 5.42 -5.29
N TYR A 75 -7.58 4.79 -5.99
CA TYR A 75 -6.16 4.92 -5.70
C TYR A 75 -5.66 6.36 -5.92
N GLU A 76 -6.05 6.98 -7.02
CA GLU A 76 -5.65 8.33 -7.39
C GLU A 76 -6.32 9.40 -6.52
N ALA A 77 -7.53 9.14 -6.03
CA ALA A 77 -8.23 10.00 -5.09
C ALA A 77 -7.68 9.92 -3.65
N ALA A 78 -6.96 8.85 -3.29
CA ALA A 78 -6.41 8.69 -1.95
C ALA A 78 -5.35 9.75 -1.64
N PRO A 79 -5.28 10.31 -0.42
CA PRO A 79 -4.27 11.28 -0.05
C PRO A 79 -2.88 10.65 0.05
N GLY A 80 -1.84 11.48 -0.13
CA GLY A 80 -0.44 11.08 0.06
C GLY A 80 0.35 10.91 -1.24
N VAL A 81 1.60 10.51 -1.09
CA VAL A 81 2.51 10.18 -2.19
C VAL A 81 2.24 8.75 -2.65
N ARG A 82 2.28 8.52 -3.94
CA ARG A 82 1.97 7.19 -4.51
C ARG A 82 2.84 6.89 -5.72
N LEU A 83 2.99 5.61 -6.02
CA LEU A 83 3.56 5.16 -7.29
C LEU A 83 2.57 5.37 -8.42
N LEU A 84 3.05 5.86 -9.54
CA LEU A 84 2.27 5.82 -10.77
C LEU A 84 2.28 4.38 -11.31
N ARG A 85 1.11 3.81 -11.48
CA ARG A 85 0.93 2.43 -11.96
C ARG A 85 0.39 2.45 -13.39
N SER A 86 1.12 1.82 -14.30
CA SER A 86 0.63 1.54 -15.65
C SER A 86 -0.43 0.41 -15.60
N ASP A 87 -1.15 0.21 -16.70
CA ASP A 87 -2.07 -0.93 -16.83
C ASP A 87 -1.37 -2.28 -16.63
N THR A 88 -0.12 -2.36 -17.07
CA THR A 88 0.71 -3.56 -16.88
C THR A 88 1.02 -3.78 -15.40
N ASP A 89 1.33 -2.72 -14.64
CA ASP A 89 1.61 -2.83 -13.21
C ASP A 89 0.35 -3.26 -12.44
N TRP A 90 -0.80 -2.70 -12.75
CA TRP A 90 -2.08 -3.12 -12.17
C TRP A 90 -2.37 -4.60 -12.41
N LYS A 91 -2.21 -5.09 -13.64
CA LYS A 91 -2.42 -6.49 -13.98
C LYS A 91 -1.45 -7.41 -13.25
N ARG A 92 -0.16 -7.05 -13.20
CA ARG A 92 0.85 -7.81 -12.47
C ARG A 92 0.55 -7.89 -10.97
N GLN A 93 0.08 -6.78 -10.37
CA GLN A 93 -0.29 -6.76 -8.96
C GLN A 93 -1.50 -7.69 -8.69
N LEU A 94 -2.53 -7.65 -9.53
CA LEU A 94 -3.66 -8.58 -9.43
C LEU A 94 -3.20 -10.04 -9.47
N GLU A 95 -2.37 -10.40 -10.46
CA GLU A 95 -1.83 -11.75 -10.60
C GLU A 95 -0.95 -12.16 -9.41
N LEU A 96 -0.12 -11.24 -8.90
CA LEU A 96 0.74 -11.50 -7.75
C LEU A 96 -0.09 -11.85 -6.52
N PHE A 97 -1.07 -11.01 -6.17
CA PHE A 97 -1.87 -11.21 -4.98
C PHE A 97 -2.80 -12.43 -5.08
N ASP A 98 -3.23 -12.79 -6.28
CA ASP A 98 -3.95 -14.05 -6.51
C ASP A 98 -3.07 -15.27 -6.20
N ARG A 99 -1.80 -15.22 -6.60
CA ARG A 99 -0.80 -16.28 -6.27
C ARG A 99 -0.39 -16.31 -4.79
N LEU A 100 -0.50 -15.19 -4.07
CA LEU A 100 -0.21 -15.09 -2.64
C LEU A 100 -1.35 -15.64 -1.75
N GLY A 101 -2.37 -16.22 -2.36
CA GLY A 101 -3.36 -17.07 -1.70
C GLY A 101 -4.66 -16.39 -1.27
N ALA A 102 -4.76 -15.06 -1.35
CA ALA A 102 -6.02 -14.37 -1.04
C ALA A 102 -6.57 -13.56 -2.22
N GLY A 103 -5.76 -12.71 -2.85
CA GLY A 103 -6.15 -11.95 -4.03
C GLY A 103 -6.59 -10.52 -3.73
N VAL A 104 -7.36 -9.93 -4.62
CA VAL A 104 -7.85 -8.54 -4.49
C VAL A 104 -9.35 -8.55 -4.35
N TYR A 105 -9.86 -7.83 -3.34
CA TYR A 105 -11.28 -7.74 -3.03
C TYR A 105 -11.78 -6.31 -3.16
N GLY A 106 -13.03 -6.16 -3.53
CA GLY A 106 -13.73 -4.89 -3.56
C GLY A 106 -15.10 -4.96 -2.88
N LEU A 107 -15.53 -3.82 -2.37
CA LEU A 107 -16.87 -3.59 -1.87
C LEU A 107 -17.61 -2.68 -2.85
N GLU A 108 -18.67 -3.19 -3.45
CA GLU A 108 -19.58 -2.42 -4.29
C GLU A 108 -20.83 -2.04 -3.51
N ALA A 109 -21.29 -0.83 -3.70
CA ALA A 109 -22.60 -0.36 -3.25
C ALA A 109 -23.11 0.72 -4.21
N ASP A 110 -24.41 0.76 -4.43
CA ASP A 110 -25.07 1.71 -5.31
C ASP A 110 -24.46 1.74 -6.74
N GLY A 111 -24.08 0.56 -7.25
CA GLY A 111 -23.53 0.40 -8.59
C GLY A 111 -22.10 0.94 -8.77
N SER A 112 -21.36 1.22 -7.69
CA SER A 112 -19.99 1.73 -7.75
C SER A 112 -19.08 1.05 -6.73
N LEU A 113 -17.79 0.96 -7.06
CA LEU A 113 -16.76 0.47 -6.14
C LEU A 113 -16.53 1.51 -5.05
N LYS A 114 -16.73 1.13 -3.79
CA LYS A 114 -16.56 2.00 -2.61
C LYS A 114 -15.19 1.84 -1.97
N SER A 115 -14.64 0.63 -2.02
CA SER A 115 -13.28 0.34 -1.52
C SER A 115 -12.75 -0.93 -2.17
N TYR A 116 -11.42 -1.07 -2.13
CA TYR A 116 -10.74 -2.33 -2.49
C TYR A 116 -9.57 -2.59 -1.53
N ALA A 117 -9.11 -3.84 -1.50
CA ALA A 117 -7.92 -4.23 -0.77
C ALA A 117 -7.12 -5.30 -1.53
N PHE A 118 -5.80 -5.13 -1.54
CA PHE A 118 -4.83 -6.16 -1.93
C PHE A 118 -4.48 -7.01 -0.71
N VAL A 119 -4.81 -8.30 -0.76
CA VAL A 119 -4.78 -9.19 0.40
C VAL A 119 -3.96 -10.43 0.11
N TRP A 120 -3.14 -10.82 1.06
CA TRP A 120 -2.36 -12.05 0.99
C TRP A 120 -2.44 -12.85 2.29
N GLN A 121 -2.08 -14.13 2.23
CA GLN A 121 -2.11 -15.04 3.37
C GLN A 121 -0.87 -14.79 4.25
N ASP A 122 -1.10 -14.31 5.47
CA ASP A 122 -0.05 -14.02 6.48
C ASP A 122 -0.12 -15.02 7.65
N GLY A 123 0.05 -16.30 7.34
CA GLY A 123 -0.10 -17.40 8.29
C GLY A 123 -1.39 -18.19 8.11
N ALA A 124 -1.61 -19.22 8.94
CA ALA A 124 -2.70 -20.19 8.76
C ALA A 124 -4.10 -19.57 8.93
N GLU A 125 -4.25 -18.60 9.82
CA GLU A 125 -5.56 -18.00 10.17
C GLU A 125 -5.58 -16.48 10.03
N GLN A 126 -4.53 -15.91 9.45
CA GLN A 126 -4.38 -14.47 9.33
C GLN A 126 -4.15 -14.04 7.89
N LEU A 127 -4.83 -12.97 7.51
CA LEU A 127 -4.62 -12.25 6.27
C LEU A 127 -3.92 -10.92 6.52
N TRP A 128 -3.28 -10.39 5.49
CA TRP A 128 -2.80 -9.01 5.49
C TRP A 128 -3.35 -8.26 4.27
N ALA A 129 -4.20 -7.25 4.53
CA ALA A 129 -4.58 -6.24 3.54
C ALA A 129 -3.47 -5.18 3.50
N GLN A 130 -2.53 -5.36 2.59
CA GLN A 130 -1.33 -4.53 2.51
C GLN A 130 -1.63 -3.16 1.90
N GLU A 131 -2.55 -3.08 0.96
CA GLU A 131 -3.13 -1.85 0.46
C GLU A 131 -4.64 -1.90 0.62
N CYS A 132 -5.20 -0.80 1.10
CA CYS A 132 -6.64 -0.63 1.18
C CYS A 132 -6.99 0.81 0.81
N CYS A 133 -7.85 0.99 -0.18
CA CYS A 133 -8.31 2.30 -0.63
C CYS A 133 -9.84 2.39 -0.60
N GLY A 134 -10.36 3.59 -0.30
CA GLY A 134 -11.79 3.88 -0.30
C GLY A 134 -12.42 3.89 1.09
N ALA A 135 -13.73 3.76 1.14
CA ALA A 135 -14.55 3.86 2.34
C ALA A 135 -15.06 2.50 2.81
N ASN A 136 -15.63 2.43 4.03
CA ASN A 136 -16.25 1.22 4.58
C ASN A 136 -15.29 0.01 4.69
N THR A 137 -14.03 0.27 4.99
CA THR A 137 -12.97 -0.74 5.04
C THR A 137 -13.22 -1.83 6.09
N HIS A 138 -13.95 -1.53 7.16
CA HIS A 138 -14.37 -2.53 8.14
C HIS A 138 -15.31 -3.57 7.49
N MET A 139 -16.34 -3.13 6.76
CA MET A 139 -17.27 -4.02 6.06
C MET A 139 -16.54 -4.88 5.02
N LEU A 140 -15.61 -4.27 4.26
CA LEU A 140 -14.75 -4.99 3.32
C LEU A 140 -13.93 -6.07 4.04
N ALA A 141 -13.31 -5.74 5.17
CA ALA A 141 -12.52 -6.68 5.97
C ALA A 141 -13.36 -7.88 6.45
N GLN A 142 -14.57 -7.65 6.94
CA GLN A 142 -15.48 -8.73 7.40
C GLN A 142 -15.88 -9.66 6.26
N GLY A 143 -16.12 -9.12 5.07
CA GLY A 143 -16.41 -9.93 3.90
C GLY A 143 -15.23 -10.78 3.44
N ILE A 144 -14.04 -10.21 3.42
CA ILE A 144 -12.80 -10.92 3.10
C ILE A 144 -12.56 -12.08 4.09
N LEU A 145 -12.70 -11.81 5.39
CA LEU A 145 -12.55 -12.82 6.44
C LEU A 145 -13.52 -13.98 6.30
N ARG A 146 -14.75 -13.70 5.87
CA ARG A 146 -15.76 -14.72 5.61
C ARG A 146 -15.40 -15.55 4.37
N ASP A 147 -15.07 -14.90 3.25
CA ASP A 147 -14.77 -15.57 1.98
C ASP A 147 -13.53 -16.46 2.09
N CYS A 148 -12.47 -15.96 2.76
CA CYS A 148 -11.23 -16.72 2.99
C CYS A 148 -11.30 -17.69 4.17
N ALA A 149 -12.42 -17.76 4.90
CA ALA A 149 -12.57 -18.55 6.13
C ALA A 149 -11.50 -18.30 7.20
N CYS A 150 -10.91 -17.09 7.23
CA CYS A 150 -9.90 -16.68 8.19
C CYS A 150 -10.52 -16.01 9.43
N GLN A 151 -9.76 -15.98 10.52
CA GLN A 151 -10.22 -15.43 11.81
C GLN A 151 -9.81 -13.96 12.00
N ARG A 152 -8.72 -13.53 11.36
CA ARG A 152 -8.20 -12.17 11.53
C ARG A 152 -7.55 -11.64 10.25
N ILE A 153 -7.61 -10.32 10.11
CA ILE A 153 -6.98 -9.59 9.02
C ILE A 153 -6.24 -8.38 9.57
N ARG A 154 -4.99 -8.23 9.17
CA ARG A 154 -4.22 -7.01 9.40
C ARG A 154 -4.54 -6.03 8.30
N MET A 155 -5.01 -4.84 8.65
CA MET A 155 -5.33 -3.77 7.71
C MET A 155 -4.26 -2.68 7.79
N THR A 156 -3.65 -2.34 6.67
CA THR A 156 -2.74 -1.19 6.57
C THR A 156 -3.53 0.10 6.35
N SER A 157 -3.17 1.14 7.06
CA SER A 157 -3.77 2.48 6.93
C SER A 157 -2.71 3.58 6.84
N SER A 158 -3.14 4.77 6.41
CA SER A 158 -2.28 5.95 6.25
C SER A 158 -2.04 6.74 7.54
N LYS A 159 -2.45 6.25 8.70
CA LYS A 159 -2.19 6.92 9.98
C LYS A 159 -0.68 6.93 10.28
N PRO A 160 -0.12 8.03 10.80
CA PRO A 160 1.32 8.18 11.01
C PRO A 160 1.77 7.59 12.36
N VAL A 161 1.68 6.27 12.53
CA VAL A 161 2.03 5.58 13.80
C VAL A 161 3.44 5.00 13.72
N HIS A 162 3.72 4.22 12.67
CA HIS A 162 5.00 3.55 12.50
C HIS A 162 5.78 4.16 11.34
N LYS A 163 7.10 4.28 11.50
CA LYS A 163 7.98 4.71 10.41
C LYS A 163 7.89 3.71 9.26
N LEU A 164 7.69 4.22 8.06
CA LEU A 164 7.67 3.42 6.84
C LEU A 164 8.88 3.68 5.97
N GLY A 165 9.19 4.95 5.70
CA GLY A 165 10.22 5.28 4.73
C GLY A 165 10.86 6.64 4.93
N CYS A 166 11.94 6.82 4.19
CA CYS A 166 12.77 8.02 4.20
C CYS A 166 12.76 8.69 2.83
N ILE A 167 12.95 10.01 2.82
CA ILE A 167 13.14 10.83 1.63
C ILE A 167 14.42 11.63 1.74
N ARG A 168 15.13 11.77 0.62
CA ARG A 168 16.22 12.70 0.44
C ARG A 168 15.95 13.58 -0.77
N TYR A 169 15.86 14.87 -0.58
CA TYR A 169 15.65 15.83 -1.66
C TYR A 169 16.97 16.14 -2.38
N HIS A 170 16.90 16.35 -3.68
CA HIS A 170 18.02 16.68 -4.54
C HIS A 170 18.08 18.20 -4.88
N ASP A 171 16.97 18.88 -4.66
CA ASP A 171 16.78 20.33 -4.88
C ASP A 171 15.89 20.93 -3.78
N ASP A 172 15.41 22.15 -4.00
CA ASP A 172 14.51 22.84 -3.06
C ASP A 172 13.04 22.45 -3.18
N THR A 173 12.70 21.58 -4.12
CA THR A 173 11.34 21.02 -4.23
C THR A 173 11.01 20.24 -2.95
N ARG A 174 9.78 20.41 -2.50
CA ARG A 174 9.27 19.64 -1.34
C ARG A 174 7.95 18.99 -1.70
N VAL A 175 7.85 17.69 -1.46
CA VAL A 175 6.57 16.97 -1.47
C VAL A 175 6.02 16.95 -0.06
N LYS A 176 4.71 16.96 0.09
CA LYS A 176 4.10 16.77 1.40
C LYS A 176 4.28 15.32 1.81
N PRO A 177 5.11 15.01 2.83
CA PRO A 177 5.29 13.65 3.30
C PRO A 177 4.02 13.13 3.97
N GLY A 178 3.96 11.85 4.22
CA GLY A 178 2.83 11.20 4.87
C GLY A 178 2.81 9.71 4.59
N TYR A 179 1.68 9.18 4.20
CA TYR A 179 1.58 7.81 3.73
C TYR A 179 2.15 7.68 2.31
N PHE A 180 2.97 6.67 2.12
CA PHE A 180 3.48 6.30 0.81
C PHE A 180 2.95 4.90 0.47
N ASN A 181 2.08 4.84 -0.53
CA ASN A 181 1.54 3.57 -0.94
C ASN A 181 2.52 2.87 -1.87
N LEU A 182 3.19 1.86 -1.35
CA LEU A 182 4.13 1.02 -2.05
C LEU A 182 3.70 -0.44 -1.91
N LEU A 183 3.01 -0.96 -2.91
CA LEU A 183 2.88 -2.41 -3.07
C LEU A 183 4.18 -2.98 -3.65
N PHE A 184 4.44 -4.24 -3.42
CA PHE A 184 5.56 -4.96 -4.01
C PHE A 184 5.61 -4.73 -5.52
N ASN A 185 6.77 -4.30 -6.00
CA ASN A 185 7.10 -4.21 -7.40
C ASN A 185 7.78 -5.49 -7.85
#